data_bb0ea1bbdae88dc7a21733325f3557a5
#
_entry.id   bb0ea1bbdae88dc7a21733325f3557a5
#
_cell.length_a   1.000
_cell.length_b   1.000
_cell.length_c   1.000
_cell.angle_alpha   90.00
_cell.angle_beta   90.00
_cell.angle_gamma   90.00
#
_symmetry.space_group_name_H-M   'P 1'
#
loop_
_entity.id
_entity.type
_entity.pdbx_description
1 polymer ?
#
loop_
_entity_poly.entity_id
_entity_poly.type
_entity_poly.pdbx_seq_one_letter_code
_entity_poly.pdbx_strand_id
1 'polypeptide(L)'
;MEKDTLSTAVSEPVILRNGSQPSIKGPDAWFTGTVRIDPLFPAHTPARASSAYVTFEPGSRTAWHTHPLGQALVITAGVGRGQVQGGPIQEVRPGDTVWFPPYVKHWHGAAPGVAMTHISVAEEEDGNNVEWLEKVTEEQYTGN
;
A
#
# COMPACT_ATOMS: atom_id res chain seq x y z
N MET A 1 33.76 -2.76 23.27
CA MET A 1 32.49 -3.10 22.80
C MET A 1 32.25 -2.62 21.37
N GLU A 2 31.59 -3.43 20.64
CA GLU A 2 31.36 -3.15 19.23
C GLU A 2 30.80 -1.79 18.94
N LYS A 3 29.89 -1.37 19.77
CA LYS A 3 29.21 -0.15 19.49
C LYS A 3 30.08 1.10 19.59
N ASP A 4 31.23 0.98 20.25
CA ASP A 4 32.13 2.11 20.33
C ASP A 4 32.69 2.43 18.95
N THR A 5 32.97 1.38 18.19
CA THR A 5 33.45 1.54 16.83
C THR A 5 32.36 2.18 15.99
N LEU A 6 31.11 1.74 16.18
CA LEU A 6 30.01 2.29 15.42
C LEU A 6 29.74 3.74 15.77
N SER A 7 29.89 4.09 17.07
CA SER A 7 29.59 5.43 17.50
C SER A 7 30.55 6.48 16.95
N THR A 8 31.72 6.07 16.47
CA THR A 8 32.68 6.99 15.88
C THR A 8 32.45 7.21 14.40
N ALA A 9 31.66 6.38 13.77
CA ALA A 9 31.34 6.53 12.36
C ALA A 9 30.27 7.58 12.15
N VAL A 10 30.41 8.38 11.10
CA VAL A 10 29.37 9.30 10.69
C VAL A 10 28.31 8.49 9.95
N SER A 11 27.09 8.57 10.47
CA SER A 11 25.96 7.88 9.84
C SER A 11 25.24 8.86 8.94
N GLU A 12 25.15 8.52 7.69
CA GLU A 12 24.49 9.36 6.70
C GLU A 12 23.09 8.87 6.42
N PRO A 13 22.19 9.76 5.99
CA PRO A 13 20.86 9.32 5.57
C PRO A 13 20.97 8.49 4.32
N VAL A 14 20.07 7.51 4.21
CA VAL A 14 19.89 6.74 2.98
C VAL A 14 18.89 7.50 2.12
N ILE A 15 19.33 7.93 0.95
CA ILE A 15 18.45 8.69 0.04
C ILE A 15 18.19 7.85 -1.20
N LEU A 16 16.94 7.44 -1.38
CA LEU A 16 16.50 6.75 -2.59
C LEU A 16 15.91 7.82 -3.51
N ARG A 17 16.68 8.19 -4.54
CA ARG A 17 16.29 9.29 -5.42
C ARG A 17 15.07 8.94 -6.26
N ASN A 18 14.25 9.95 -6.52
CA ASN A 18 13.14 9.79 -7.44
C ASN A 18 13.67 9.35 -8.81
N GLY A 19 13.08 8.31 -9.36
CA GLY A 19 13.50 7.76 -10.64
C GLY A 19 14.60 6.70 -10.54
N SER A 20 15.15 6.46 -9.34
CA SER A 20 16.20 5.44 -9.16
C SER A 20 15.62 4.02 -9.06
N GLN A 21 14.33 3.89 -8.76
CA GLN A 21 13.67 2.60 -8.67
C GLN A 21 12.63 2.50 -9.78
N PRO A 22 12.66 1.43 -10.58
CA PRO A 22 11.71 1.29 -11.71
C PRO A 22 10.27 1.19 -11.22
N SER A 23 9.34 1.74 -12.00
CA SER A 23 7.92 1.49 -11.80
C SER A 23 7.62 0.03 -12.10
N ILE A 24 6.70 -0.54 -11.36
CA ILE A 24 6.31 -1.94 -11.47
C ILE A 24 4.83 -2.00 -11.82
N LYS A 25 4.49 -2.84 -12.80
CA LYS A 25 3.07 -3.10 -13.06
C LYS A 25 2.54 -4.00 -11.96
N GLY A 26 1.40 -3.64 -11.38
CA GLY A 26 0.75 -4.48 -10.38
C GLY A 26 0.41 -5.86 -10.97
N PRO A 27 0.81 -6.96 -10.31
CA PRO A 27 0.53 -8.30 -10.82
C PRO A 27 -0.97 -8.58 -10.93
N ASP A 28 -1.38 -9.21 -12.02
CA ASP A 28 -2.79 -9.55 -12.25
C ASP A 28 -3.35 -10.47 -11.17
N ALA A 29 -2.50 -11.22 -10.49
CA ALA A 29 -2.94 -12.09 -9.40
C ALA A 29 -3.46 -11.30 -8.19
N TRP A 30 -2.99 -10.06 -8.00
CA TRP A 30 -3.27 -9.25 -6.81
C TRP A 30 -4.14 -8.02 -7.09
N PHE A 31 -4.37 -7.73 -8.36
CA PHE A 31 -5.12 -6.54 -8.77
C PHE A 31 -6.09 -6.85 -9.88
N THR A 32 -7.17 -6.08 -9.93
CA THR A 32 -8.08 -6.04 -11.08
C THR A 32 -7.88 -4.69 -11.75
N GLY A 33 -7.74 -4.68 -13.08
CA GLY A 33 -7.50 -3.48 -13.84
C GLY A 33 -6.03 -3.16 -13.98
N THR A 34 -5.70 -1.89 -14.13
CA THR A 34 -4.33 -1.42 -14.34
C THR A 34 -3.86 -0.65 -13.12
N VAL A 35 -2.77 -1.11 -12.53
CA VAL A 35 -2.19 -0.53 -11.32
C VAL A 35 -0.69 -0.41 -11.51
N ARG A 36 -0.14 0.76 -11.12
CA ARG A 36 1.30 0.99 -11.15
C ARG A 36 1.81 1.14 -9.73
N ILE A 37 2.91 0.47 -9.42
CA ILE A 37 3.57 0.53 -8.12
C ILE A 37 4.93 1.20 -8.29
N ASP A 38 5.15 2.29 -7.56
CA ASP A 38 6.43 2.98 -7.54
C ASP A 38 7.01 2.83 -6.12
N PRO A 39 8.01 1.95 -5.94
CA PRO A 39 8.60 1.75 -4.62
C PRO A 39 9.17 3.03 -4.04
N LEU A 40 8.98 3.25 -2.74
CA LEU A 40 9.56 4.39 -2.03
C LEU A 40 10.75 3.94 -1.19
N PHE A 41 10.52 3.07 -0.21
CA PHE A 41 11.62 2.53 0.58
C PHE A 41 11.29 1.12 1.10
N PRO A 42 12.32 0.26 1.18
CA PRO A 42 12.16 -1.06 1.80
C PRO A 42 12.31 -0.93 3.31
N ALA A 43 12.04 -1.99 4.02
CA ALA A 43 12.32 -2.04 5.44
C ALA A 43 13.84 -1.96 5.67
N HIS A 44 14.25 -1.03 6.54
CA HIS A 44 15.65 -0.87 6.92
C HIS A 44 15.84 -1.54 8.28
N THR A 45 16.24 -2.80 8.28
CA THR A 45 16.43 -3.59 9.49
C THR A 45 17.25 -2.83 10.53
N PRO A 46 16.80 -2.74 11.81
CA PRO A 46 15.70 -3.49 12.44
C PRO A 46 14.32 -2.86 12.26
N ALA A 47 14.20 -1.74 11.54
CA ALA A 47 12.89 -1.17 11.23
C ALA A 47 12.15 -2.10 10.26
N ARG A 48 10.82 -2.09 10.33
CA ARG A 48 10.00 -3.02 9.56
C ARG A 48 9.13 -2.36 8.50
N ALA A 49 9.03 -1.03 8.53
CA ALA A 49 8.15 -0.32 7.61
C ALA A 49 8.72 -0.26 6.21
N SER A 50 7.88 -0.50 5.23
CA SER A 50 8.19 -0.28 3.82
C SER A 50 7.07 0.53 3.19
N SER A 51 7.33 1.16 2.06
CA SER A 51 6.38 2.09 1.48
C SER A 51 6.49 2.12 -0.05
N ALA A 52 5.37 2.43 -0.67
CA ALA A 52 5.28 2.60 -2.12
C ALA A 52 4.17 3.58 -2.47
N TYR A 53 4.32 4.27 -3.60
CA TYR A 53 3.21 4.90 -4.27
C TYR A 53 2.48 3.85 -5.08
N VAL A 54 1.16 3.86 -5.05
CA VAL A 54 0.36 2.95 -5.85
C VAL A 54 -0.68 3.78 -6.59
N THR A 55 -0.68 3.70 -7.92
CA THR A 55 -1.60 4.44 -8.77
C THR A 55 -2.55 3.46 -9.43
N PHE A 56 -3.84 3.70 -9.21
CA PHE A 56 -4.92 2.87 -9.75
C PHE A 56 -5.63 3.64 -10.85
N GLU A 57 -5.71 3.08 -12.04
CA GLU A 57 -6.56 3.64 -13.10
C GLU A 57 -8.02 3.51 -12.71
N PRO A 58 -8.93 4.30 -13.33
CA PRO A 58 -10.36 4.23 -12.98
C PRO A 58 -10.87 2.79 -12.94
N GLY A 59 -11.56 2.43 -11.88
CA GLY A 59 -12.14 1.10 -11.70
C GLY A 59 -11.16 0.03 -11.22
N SER A 60 -9.88 0.33 -11.18
CA SER A 60 -8.87 -0.64 -10.74
C SER A 60 -8.82 -0.75 -9.22
N ARG A 61 -8.51 -1.93 -8.73
CA ARG A 61 -8.52 -2.19 -7.28
C ARG A 61 -7.64 -3.39 -6.94
N THR A 62 -7.32 -3.49 -5.64
CA THR A 62 -6.62 -4.67 -5.11
C THR A 62 -7.58 -5.85 -5.01
N ALA A 63 -7.01 -7.05 -4.88
CA ALA A 63 -7.75 -8.18 -4.35
C ALA A 63 -8.02 -7.93 -2.85
N TRP A 64 -8.89 -8.74 -2.25
CA TRP A 64 -9.02 -8.79 -0.81
C TRP A 64 -7.68 -9.23 -0.23
N HIS A 65 -7.26 -8.63 0.89
CA HIS A 65 -5.98 -8.98 1.51
C HIS A 65 -5.94 -8.55 2.98
N THR A 66 -4.91 -9.01 3.68
CA THR A 66 -4.65 -8.66 5.07
C THR A 66 -3.19 -8.28 5.24
N HIS A 67 -2.89 -7.54 6.30
CA HIS A 67 -1.52 -7.20 6.68
C HIS A 67 -1.31 -7.60 8.14
N PRO A 68 -0.24 -8.33 8.46
CA PRO A 68 -0.04 -8.81 9.84
C PRO A 68 0.10 -7.69 10.87
N LEU A 69 0.65 -6.55 10.49
CA LEU A 69 0.83 -5.41 11.39
C LEU A 69 0.02 -4.19 10.95
N GLY A 70 -0.99 -4.41 10.10
CA GLY A 70 -1.82 -3.33 9.59
C GLY A 70 -1.21 -2.59 8.42
N GLN A 71 -1.99 -1.68 7.85
CA GLN A 71 -1.54 -0.86 6.72
C GLN A 71 -2.11 0.54 6.86
N ALA A 72 -1.26 1.54 6.61
CA ALA A 72 -1.69 2.92 6.51
C ALA A 72 -1.67 3.34 5.04
N LEU A 73 -2.69 4.09 4.63
CA LEU A 73 -2.72 4.73 3.32
C LEU A 73 -2.80 6.23 3.51
N VAL A 74 -2.06 6.97 2.68
CA VAL A 74 -2.18 8.42 2.58
C VAL A 74 -2.59 8.71 1.15
N ILE A 75 -3.78 9.25 0.96
CA ILE A 75 -4.30 9.52 -0.38
C ILE A 75 -3.66 10.81 -0.89
N THR A 76 -3.07 10.76 -2.08
CA THR A 76 -2.33 11.90 -2.62
C THR A 76 -2.96 12.49 -3.88
N ALA A 77 -3.75 11.72 -4.63
CA ALA A 77 -4.37 12.21 -5.85
C ALA A 77 -5.65 11.45 -6.17
N GLY A 78 -6.57 12.11 -6.85
CA GLY A 78 -7.76 11.47 -7.39
C GLY A 78 -8.84 11.16 -6.37
N VAL A 79 -9.64 10.13 -6.67
CA VAL A 79 -10.73 9.68 -5.82
C VAL A 79 -10.66 8.16 -5.74
N GLY A 80 -10.67 7.64 -4.53
CA GLY A 80 -10.62 6.22 -4.32
C GLY A 80 -11.74 5.72 -3.45
N ARG A 81 -11.74 4.43 -3.24
CA ARG A 81 -12.67 3.75 -2.34
C ARG A 81 -12.00 2.54 -1.72
N GLY A 82 -12.52 2.13 -0.59
CA GLY A 82 -12.03 0.95 0.09
C GLY A 82 -13.12 0.36 0.97
N GLN A 83 -12.90 -0.87 1.42
CA GLN A 83 -13.90 -1.57 2.21
C GLN A 83 -13.23 -2.60 3.10
N VAL A 84 -13.65 -2.65 4.34
CA VAL A 84 -13.37 -3.74 5.25
C VAL A 84 -14.49 -4.76 5.07
N GLN A 85 -14.16 -6.04 5.07
CA GLN A 85 -15.16 -7.10 4.93
C GLN A 85 -16.29 -6.91 5.97
N GLY A 86 -17.51 -6.91 5.49
CA GLY A 86 -18.68 -6.71 6.34
C GLY A 86 -19.03 -5.26 6.62
N GLY A 87 -18.20 -4.30 6.18
CA GLY A 87 -18.45 -2.89 6.37
C GLY A 87 -18.89 -2.20 5.08
N PRO A 88 -19.17 -0.90 5.16
CA PRO A 88 -19.56 -0.13 3.98
C PRO A 88 -18.34 0.24 3.13
N ILE A 89 -18.57 0.52 1.84
CA ILE A 89 -17.56 1.11 0.99
C ILE A 89 -17.40 2.56 1.42
N GLN A 90 -16.13 2.97 1.62
CA GLN A 90 -15.79 4.34 2.02
C GLN A 90 -15.11 5.04 0.86
N GLU A 91 -15.54 6.25 0.54
CA GLU A 91 -14.84 7.08 -0.43
C GLU A 91 -13.67 7.79 0.26
N VAL A 92 -12.54 7.89 -0.45
CA VAL A 92 -11.33 8.56 0.08
C VAL A 92 -10.80 9.55 -0.94
N ARG A 93 -10.26 10.67 -0.45
CA ARG A 93 -9.78 11.78 -1.28
C ARG A 93 -8.43 12.29 -0.77
N PRO A 94 -7.71 13.08 -1.58
CA PRO A 94 -6.39 13.59 -1.18
C PRO A 94 -6.42 14.26 0.18
N GLY A 95 -5.43 13.91 1.01
CA GLY A 95 -5.36 14.38 2.39
C GLY A 95 -5.98 13.42 3.40
N ASP A 96 -6.82 12.50 2.94
CA ASP A 96 -7.36 11.48 3.83
C ASP A 96 -6.29 10.43 4.15
N THR A 97 -6.34 9.92 5.37
CA THR A 97 -5.53 8.78 5.77
C THR A 97 -6.44 7.64 6.19
N VAL A 98 -6.04 6.43 5.85
CA VAL A 98 -6.81 5.23 6.17
C VAL A 98 -5.91 4.29 6.97
N TRP A 99 -6.43 3.73 8.04
CA TRP A 99 -5.75 2.70 8.79
C TRP A 99 -6.54 1.41 8.76
N PHE A 100 -5.93 0.38 8.18
CA PHE A 100 -6.49 -0.98 8.23
C PHE A 100 -5.76 -1.73 9.35
N PRO A 101 -6.48 -2.13 10.42
CA PRO A 101 -5.85 -2.83 11.53
C PRO A 101 -5.26 -4.19 11.14
N PRO A 102 -4.35 -4.75 11.97
CA PRO A 102 -3.78 -6.06 11.70
C PRO A 102 -4.82 -7.13 11.42
N TYR A 103 -4.57 -7.92 10.37
CA TYR A 103 -5.37 -9.07 9.95
C TYR A 103 -6.81 -8.73 9.53
N VAL A 104 -7.14 -7.47 9.34
CA VAL A 104 -8.47 -7.09 8.85
C VAL A 104 -8.51 -7.28 7.33
N LYS A 105 -9.44 -8.09 6.85
CA LYS A 105 -9.62 -8.36 5.43
C LYS A 105 -10.25 -7.13 4.76
N HIS A 106 -9.57 -6.62 3.74
CA HIS A 106 -9.96 -5.36 3.09
C HIS A 106 -9.48 -5.29 1.65
N TRP A 107 -9.98 -4.30 0.95
CA TRP A 107 -9.49 -3.91 -0.38
C TRP A 107 -9.55 -2.40 -0.53
N HIS A 108 -8.80 -1.87 -1.48
CA HIS A 108 -8.85 -0.46 -1.86
C HIS A 108 -8.53 -0.31 -3.34
N GLY A 109 -8.96 0.83 -3.90
CA GLY A 109 -8.75 1.10 -5.30
C GLY A 109 -9.31 2.46 -5.71
N ALA A 110 -9.35 2.68 -7.02
CA ALA A 110 -9.87 3.92 -7.59
C ALA A 110 -11.39 3.91 -7.66
N ALA A 111 -11.98 5.10 -7.75
CA ALA A 111 -13.39 5.26 -8.09
C ALA A 111 -13.62 4.78 -9.53
N PRO A 112 -14.87 4.48 -9.92
CA PRO A 112 -15.15 3.97 -11.27
C PRO A 112 -14.71 4.88 -12.40
N GLY A 113 -14.78 6.20 -12.22
CA GLY A 113 -14.49 7.16 -13.26
C GLY A 113 -13.25 8.02 -13.05
N VAL A 114 -12.55 7.87 -11.93
CA VAL A 114 -11.41 8.72 -11.58
C VAL A 114 -10.29 7.86 -11.00
N ALA A 115 -9.08 8.07 -11.49
CA ALA A 115 -7.90 7.39 -10.96
C ALA A 115 -7.61 7.84 -9.53
N MET A 116 -6.85 7.03 -8.80
CA MET A 116 -6.46 7.35 -7.43
C MET A 116 -5.02 6.94 -7.20
N THR A 117 -4.29 7.78 -6.47
CA THR A 117 -2.94 7.45 -6.01
C THR A 117 -2.86 7.59 -4.51
N HIS A 118 -2.20 6.62 -3.87
CA HIS A 118 -1.92 6.71 -2.45
C HIS A 118 -0.47 6.29 -2.16
N ILE A 119 0.00 6.70 -0.98
CA ILE A 119 1.21 6.14 -0.40
C ILE A 119 0.73 5.05 0.55
N SER A 120 1.32 3.86 0.44
CA SER A 120 1.05 2.80 1.40
C SER A 120 2.25 2.63 2.32
N VAL A 121 1.98 2.37 3.60
CA VAL A 121 3.01 2.05 4.58
C VAL A 121 2.54 0.82 5.35
N ALA A 122 3.37 -0.21 5.36
CA ALA A 122 3.07 -1.43 6.10
C ALA A 122 4.36 -1.98 6.71
N GLU A 123 4.23 -2.58 7.87
CA GLU A 123 5.35 -3.23 8.53
C GLU A 123 5.32 -4.71 8.24
N GLU A 124 6.50 -5.30 8.11
CA GLU A 124 6.59 -6.75 7.91
C GLU A 124 6.76 -7.48 9.23
N GLU A 125 6.22 -8.70 9.28
CA GLU A 125 6.39 -9.62 10.38
C GLU A 125 6.98 -10.90 9.80
N ASP A 126 8.13 -11.30 10.30
CA ASP A 126 8.85 -12.47 9.77
C ASP A 126 9.09 -12.40 8.26
N GLY A 127 9.37 -11.19 7.77
CA GLY A 127 9.67 -10.97 6.37
C GLY A 127 8.47 -10.85 5.46
N ASN A 128 7.26 -10.86 6.00
CA ASN A 128 6.04 -10.79 5.21
C ASN A 128 5.13 -9.67 5.70
N ASN A 129 4.61 -8.85 4.78
CA ASN A 129 3.74 -7.73 5.16
C ASN A 129 2.33 -7.80 4.57
N VAL A 130 2.01 -8.83 3.78
CA VAL A 130 0.71 -8.93 3.14
C VAL A 130 0.36 -10.39 2.87
N GLU A 131 -0.94 -10.70 3.00
CA GLU A 131 -1.49 -11.97 2.54
C GLU A 131 -2.58 -11.67 1.52
N TRP A 132 -2.37 -12.08 0.27
CA TRP A 132 -3.32 -11.86 -0.81
C TRP A 132 -4.38 -12.96 -0.81
N LEU A 133 -5.64 -12.55 -0.96
CA LEU A 133 -6.79 -13.44 -0.95
C LEU A 133 -7.51 -13.35 -2.30
N GLU A 134 -8.82 -13.60 -2.30
CA GLU A 134 -9.57 -13.63 -3.57
C GLU A 134 -9.78 -12.24 -4.16
N LYS A 135 -10.05 -12.20 -5.46
CA LYS A 135 -10.34 -10.94 -6.16
C LYS A 135 -11.65 -10.33 -5.66
N VAL A 136 -11.73 -9.02 -5.75
CA VAL A 136 -12.97 -8.28 -5.49
C VAL A 136 -13.83 -8.35 -6.75
N THR A 137 -15.03 -8.91 -6.63
CA THR A 137 -15.94 -9.01 -7.77
C THR A 137 -16.47 -7.63 -8.16
N GLU A 138 -16.99 -7.52 -9.39
CA GLU A 138 -17.60 -6.28 -9.85
C GLU A 138 -18.74 -5.86 -8.93
N GLU A 139 -19.54 -6.81 -8.48
CA GLU A 139 -20.65 -6.54 -7.58
C GLU A 139 -20.17 -6.01 -6.24
N GLN A 140 -19.12 -6.61 -5.68
CA GLN A 140 -18.53 -6.13 -4.43
C GLN A 140 -17.96 -4.73 -4.59
N TYR A 141 -17.25 -4.50 -5.70
CA TYR A 141 -16.62 -3.21 -5.98
C TYR A 141 -17.64 -2.08 -6.14
N THR A 142 -18.75 -2.33 -6.79
CA THR A 142 -19.81 -1.32 -7.00
C THR A 142 -20.75 -1.17 -5.81
N GLY A 143 -20.77 -2.16 -4.93
CA GLY A 143 -21.65 -2.14 -3.77
C GLY A 143 -23.06 -2.64 -4.06
N ASN A 144 -23.25 -3.33 -5.16
CA ASN A 144 -24.58 -3.81 -5.57
C ASN A 144 -24.83 -5.28 -5.17
#